data_122e844bb4e4c353517f7e175d47e571
#
_entry.id   122e844bb4e4c353517f7e175d47e571
#
_cell.length_a   1.000
_cell.length_b   1.000
_cell.length_c   1.000
_cell.angle_alpha   90.00
_cell.angle_beta   90.00
_cell.angle_gamma   90.00
#
_symmetry.space_group_name_H-M   'P 1'
#
loop_
_entity.id
_entity.type
_entity.pdbx_description
1 polymer ?
#
loop_
_entity_poly.entity_id
_entity_poly.type
_entity_poly.pdbx_seq_one_letter_code
_entity_poly.pdbx_strand_id
1 'polypeptide(L)'
;SGSHTSATDARARARQIQEEQRRKDSRRRTGVIWGSVLAVVLVIGLVVAFVLNRNGDDAVAAGPIPAVANEQGGIELTSATGLAEGAGEREVDPSKIEVPKQAASSQPETLPNTEARADGEPTRIVLYADFNCVHCADFETSNADQIEQWLEQGEATVEYRMVDYLSAPNNQNYSARAANAAYCVADQKPEAYNGFVSALFA
;
A
#
# COMPACT_ATOMS: atom_id res chain seq x y z
N SER A 1 76.78 -37.16 32.89
CA SER A 1 75.34 -37.61 32.87
C SER A 1 74.32 -36.52 33.11
N GLY A 2 74.71 -35.23 33.05
CA GLY A 2 73.82 -34.14 33.42
C GLY A 2 73.10 -33.40 32.27
N SER A 3 73.43 -33.64 31.01
CA SER A 3 72.92 -32.80 29.87
C SER A 3 71.62 -33.31 29.22
N HIS A 4 71.28 -34.59 29.39
CA HIS A 4 70.07 -35.17 28.80
C HIS A 4 68.75 -34.84 29.57
N THR A 5 68.83 -34.65 30.88
CA THR A 5 67.72 -34.30 31.75
C THR A 5 67.27 -32.87 31.53
N SER A 6 68.19 -31.94 31.28
CA SER A 6 67.82 -30.53 31.04
C SER A 6 67.10 -30.29 29.70
N ALA A 7 67.42 -31.07 28.64
CA ALA A 7 66.82 -30.99 27.34
C ALA A 7 65.36 -31.58 27.30
N THR A 8 65.11 -32.64 28.08
CA THR A 8 63.80 -33.25 28.25
C THR A 8 62.83 -32.32 29.03
N ASP A 9 63.37 -31.71 30.10
CA ASP A 9 62.58 -30.74 30.88
C ASP A 9 62.22 -29.46 30.09
N ALA A 10 63.14 -28.97 29.28
CA ALA A 10 62.87 -27.83 28.41
C ALA A 10 61.81 -28.15 27.35
N ARG A 11 61.82 -29.34 26.76
CA ARG A 11 60.79 -29.81 25.83
C ARG A 11 59.42 -30.00 26.49
N ALA A 12 59.41 -30.51 27.74
CA ALA A 12 58.18 -30.69 28.50
C ALA A 12 57.53 -29.33 28.81
N ARG A 13 58.28 -28.32 29.24
CA ARG A 13 57.81 -26.95 29.48
C ARG A 13 57.32 -26.29 28.20
N ALA A 14 58.01 -26.46 27.07
CA ALA A 14 57.54 -25.90 25.78
C ALA A 14 56.21 -26.50 25.34
N ARG A 15 55.98 -27.80 25.55
CA ARG A 15 54.70 -28.46 25.27
C ARG A 15 53.55 -27.90 26.17
N GLN A 16 53.79 -27.72 27.45
CA GLN A 16 52.86 -27.17 28.37
C GLN A 16 52.42 -25.74 27.97
N ILE A 17 53.37 -24.89 27.61
CA ILE A 17 53.11 -23.53 27.15
C ILE A 17 52.29 -23.56 25.86
N GLN A 18 52.63 -24.44 24.92
CA GLN A 18 51.84 -24.60 23.67
C GLN A 18 50.41 -25.10 23.93
N GLU A 19 50.22 -26.04 24.86
CA GLU A 19 48.89 -26.53 25.22
C GLU A 19 48.03 -25.45 25.90
N GLU A 20 48.63 -24.66 26.80
CA GLU A 20 47.94 -23.52 27.42
C GLU A 20 47.57 -22.45 26.41
N GLN A 21 48.44 -22.14 25.48
CA GLN A 21 48.14 -21.18 24.39
C GLN A 21 47.02 -21.72 23.49
N ARG A 22 47.08 -22.99 23.08
CA ARG A 22 46.02 -23.62 22.30
C ARG A 22 44.66 -23.59 23.00
N ARG A 23 44.64 -23.84 24.31
CA ARG A 23 43.38 -23.76 25.12
C ARG A 23 42.84 -22.33 25.21
N LYS A 24 43.71 -21.34 25.35
CA LYS A 24 43.34 -19.92 25.37
C LYS A 24 42.83 -19.47 23.99
N ASP A 25 43.53 -19.85 22.92
CA ASP A 25 43.10 -19.51 21.55
C ASP A 25 41.81 -20.21 21.14
N SER A 26 41.63 -21.47 21.52
CA SER A 26 40.40 -22.22 21.31
C SER A 26 39.20 -21.54 22.00
N ARG A 27 39.35 -21.18 23.30
CA ARG A 27 38.30 -20.47 24.05
C ARG A 27 38.00 -19.10 23.44
N ARG A 28 39.01 -18.37 23.02
CA ARG A 28 38.88 -17.07 22.37
C ARG A 28 38.18 -17.20 21.01
N ARG A 29 38.55 -18.16 20.18
CA ARG A 29 37.91 -18.46 18.90
C ARG A 29 36.45 -18.86 19.09
N THR A 30 36.17 -19.76 20.02
CA THR A 30 34.81 -20.18 20.35
C THR A 30 33.97 -18.98 20.85
N GLY A 31 34.52 -18.16 21.72
CA GLY A 31 33.84 -16.95 22.20
C GLY A 31 33.54 -15.93 21.09
N VAL A 32 34.48 -15.72 20.17
CA VAL A 32 34.26 -14.84 19.00
C VAL A 32 33.21 -15.41 18.07
N ILE A 33 33.24 -16.72 17.78
CA ILE A 33 32.24 -17.37 16.90
C ILE A 33 30.86 -17.27 17.53
N TRP A 34 30.70 -17.64 18.80
CA TRP A 34 29.39 -17.54 19.47
C TRP A 34 28.91 -16.10 19.63
N GLY A 35 29.82 -15.17 19.92
CA GLY A 35 29.51 -13.75 19.97
C GLY A 35 29.02 -13.18 18.63
N SER A 36 29.66 -13.56 17.53
CA SER A 36 29.23 -13.14 16.19
C SER A 36 27.90 -13.76 15.78
N VAL A 37 27.67 -15.04 16.07
CA VAL A 37 26.39 -15.69 15.82
C VAL A 37 25.25 -15.01 16.59
N LEU A 38 25.50 -14.71 17.88
CA LEU A 38 24.51 -14.06 18.72
C LEU A 38 24.21 -12.63 18.24
N ALA A 39 25.21 -11.89 17.80
CA ALA A 39 25.04 -10.58 17.20
C ALA A 39 24.21 -10.63 15.91
N VAL A 40 24.47 -11.59 15.01
CA VAL A 40 23.68 -11.79 13.79
C VAL A 40 22.23 -12.14 14.11
N VAL A 41 22.00 -13.06 15.06
CA VAL A 41 20.65 -13.44 15.49
C VAL A 41 19.88 -12.24 16.07
N LEU A 42 20.56 -11.40 16.87
CA LEU A 42 19.95 -10.17 17.40
C LEU A 42 19.60 -9.18 16.28
N VAL A 43 20.48 -8.98 15.31
CA VAL A 43 20.19 -8.10 14.16
C VAL A 43 19.01 -8.64 13.35
N ILE A 44 18.99 -9.95 13.05
CA ILE A 44 17.86 -10.57 12.35
C ILE A 44 16.57 -10.41 13.18
N GLY A 45 16.62 -10.66 14.49
CA GLY A 45 15.48 -10.48 15.38
C GLY A 45 14.96 -9.04 15.39
N LEU A 46 15.85 -8.06 15.42
CA LEU A 46 15.48 -6.64 15.34
C LEU A 46 14.88 -6.27 13.97
N VAL A 47 15.44 -6.79 12.88
CA VAL A 47 14.91 -6.56 11.53
C VAL A 47 13.53 -7.20 11.39
N VAL A 48 13.36 -8.43 11.85
CA VAL A 48 12.06 -9.12 11.83
C VAL A 48 11.05 -8.38 12.71
N ALA A 49 11.42 -7.99 13.94
CA ALA A 49 10.54 -7.22 14.81
C ALA A 49 10.17 -5.86 14.18
N PHE A 50 11.14 -5.18 13.52
CA PHE A 50 10.90 -3.93 12.83
C PHE A 50 9.96 -4.10 11.62
N VAL A 51 10.14 -5.16 10.82
CA VAL A 51 9.28 -5.47 9.68
C VAL A 51 7.88 -5.85 10.15
N LEU A 52 7.77 -6.72 11.16
CA LEU A 52 6.46 -7.10 11.73
C LEU A 52 5.76 -5.91 12.38
N ASN A 53 6.49 -5.02 13.04
CA ASN A 53 5.92 -3.81 13.63
C ASN A 53 5.53 -2.76 12.57
N ARG A 54 6.19 -2.74 11.41
CA ARG A 54 5.76 -1.93 10.26
C ARG A 54 4.61 -2.53 9.47
N ASN A 55 4.48 -3.85 9.47
CA ASN A 55 3.36 -4.57 8.85
C ASN A 55 2.18 -4.77 9.82
N GLY A 56 2.33 -4.33 11.07
CA GLY A 56 1.26 -4.31 12.04
C GLY A 56 0.32 -3.15 11.73
N ASP A 57 -0.85 -3.48 11.16
CA ASP A 57 -2.03 -2.64 11.06
C ASP A 57 -1.71 -1.16 10.78
N ASP A 58 -1.37 -0.83 9.53
CA ASP A 58 -1.70 0.49 8.99
C ASP A 58 -3.23 0.56 8.92
N ALA A 59 -3.86 0.61 10.10
CA ALA A 59 -5.26 0.96 10.20
C ALA A 59 -5.38 2.31 9.49
N VAL A 60 -6.07 2.30 8.36
CA VAL A 60 -6.31 3.53 7.61
C VAL A 60 -6.91 4.52 8.59
N ALA A 61 -6.22 5.62 8.83
CA ALA A 61 -6.68 6.61 9.80
C ALA A 61 -8.03 7.17 9.36
N ALA A 62 -8.89 7.45 10.33
CA ALA A 62 -10.07 8.26 10.07
C ALA A 62 -9.66 9.58 9.41
N GLY A 63 -10.39 9.99 8.40
CA GLY A 63 -10.06 11.19 7.64
C GLY A 63 -11.26 11.83 6.97
N PRO A 64 -11.12 13.11 6.59
CA PRO A 64 -12.17 13.83 5.90
C PRO A 64 -12.35 13.29 4.47
N ILE A 65 -13.61 13.23 4.05
CA ILE A 65 -13.98 13.07 2.64
C ILE A 65 -14.38 14.44 2.12
N PRO A 66 -13.90 14.84 0.91
CA PRO A 66 -14.24 16.11 0.32
C PRO A 66 -15.75 16.29 0.15
N ALA A 67 -16.23 17.53 0.28
CA ALA A 67 -17.64 17.87 0.18
C ALA A 67 -18.27 17.48 -1.17
N VAL A 68 -17.46 17.48 -2.24
CA VAL A 68 -17.88 17.11 -3.60
C VAL A 68 -18.11 15.62 -3.81
N ALA A 69 -17.64 14.77 -2.89
CA ALA A 69 -17.86 13.33 -2.97
C ALA A 69 -19.29 12.98 -2.50
N ASN A 70 -19.95 12.05 -3.20
CA ASN A 70 -21.25 11.53 -2.78
C ASN A 70 -21.15 10.63 -1.55
N GLU A 71 -22.28 10.10 -1.06
CA GLU A 71 -22.32 9.27 0.16
C GLU A 71 -21.49 7.98 0.04
N GLN A 72 -21.29 7.46 -1.16
CA GLN A 72 -20.47 6.28 -1.45
C GLN A 72 -18.99 6.63 -1.71
N GLY A 73 -18.63 7.91 -1.60
CA GLY A 73 -17.28 8.39 -1.85
C GLY A 73 -16.96 8.61 -3.33
N GLY A 74 -17.91 8.47 -4.23
CA GLY A 74 -17.72 8.71 -5.66
C GLY A 74 -17.71 10.22 -6.01
N ILE A 75 -16.98 10.56 -7.06
CA ILE A 75 -17.00 11.89 -7.68
C ILE A 75 -17.73 11.77 -9.00
N GLU A 76 -18.86 12.45 -9.15
CA GLU A 76 -19.71 12.38 -10.35
C GLU A 76 -19.47 13.59 -11.26
N LEU A 77 -19.04 13.33 -12.47
CA LEU A 77 -18.94 14.30 -13.57
C LEU A 77 -20.33 14.47 -14.22
N THR A 78 -20.78 15.70 -14.33
CA THR A 78 -22.02 16.09 -15.06
C THR A 78 -21.72 16.74 -16.41
N SER A 79 -20.47 17.11 -16.64
CA SER A 79 -19.90 17.60 -17.90
C SER A 79 -18.40 17.38 -17.90
N ALA A 80 -17.71 17.70 -18.99
CA ALA A 80 -16.24 17.60 -19.07
C ALA A 80 -15.52 18.40 -17.97
N THR A 81 -16.14 19.46 -17.42
CA THR A 81 -15.54 20.34 -16.41
C THR A 81 -16.43 20.55 -15.18
N GLY A 82 -17.58 19.91 -15.11
CA GLY A 82 -18.56 20.08 -14.04
C GLY A 82 -18.74 18.84 -13.19
N LEU A 83 -18.83 19.03 -11.88
CA LEU A 83 -19.14 17.99 -10.91
C LEU A 83 -20.56 18.13 -10.39
N ALA A 84 -21.18 17.00 -10.03
CA ALA A 84 -22.42 16.99 -9.30
C ALA A 84 -22.22 17.54 -7.88
N GLU A 85 -23.31 17.99 -7.26
CA GLU A 85 -23.30 18.33 -5.84
C GLU A 85 -23.02 17.09 -5.00
N GLY A 86 -22.02 17.18 -4.11
CA GLY A 86 -21.64 16.08 -3.23
C GLY A 86 -22.47 16.04 -1.95
N ALA A 87 -22.15 15.11 -1.08
CA ALA A 87 -22.85 14.88 0.18
C ALA A 87 -22.39 15.80 1.34
N GLY A 88 -21.51 16.77 1.06
CA GLY A 88 -20.93 17.66 2.05
C GLY A 88 -19.73 17.06 2.78
N GLU A 89 -19.07 17.89 3.56
CA GLU A 89 -17.90 17.45 4.36
C GLU A 89 -18.34 16.43 5.39
N ARG A 90 -17.58 15.34 5.46
CA ARG A 90 -17.78 14.27 6.46
C ARG A 90 -16.48 13.59 6.78
N GLU A 91 -16.45 12.95 7.94
CA GLU A 91 -15.34 12.11 8.38
C GLU A 91 -15.75 10.64 8.26
N VAL A 92 -14.86 9.83 7.70
CA VAL A 92 -15.03 8.38 7.63
C VAL A 92 -13.96 7.73 8.48
N ASP A 93 -14.41 6.87 9.38
CA ASP A 93 -13.56 6.01 10.19
C ASP A 93 -13.65 4.57 9.63
N PRO A 94 -12.61 4.11 8.90
CA PRO A 94 -12.61 2.80 8.28
C PRO A 94 -12.75 1.66 9.29
N SER A 95 -12.35 1.87 10.54
CA SER A 95 -12.47 0.85 11.60
C SER A 95 -13.92 0.55 11.99
N LYS A 96 -14.83 1.45 11.66
CA LYS A 96 -16.28 1.32 11.92
C LYS A 96 -17.06 0.77 10.72
N ILE A 97 -16.39 0.59 9.58
CA ILE A 97 -17.03 0.00 8.40
C ILE A 97 -17.16 -1.51 8.63
N GLU A 98 -18.39 -2.01 8.65
CA GLU A 98 -18.64 -3.45 8.72
C GLU A 98 -18.28 -4.11 7.39
N VAL A 99 -17.16 -4.83 7.39
CA VAL A 99 -16.78 -5.66 6.23
C VAL A 99 -17.49 -7.00 6.34
N PRO A 100 -18.24 -7.43 5.31
CA PRO A 100 -18.88 -8.74 5.31
C PRO A 100 -17.85 -9.85 5.53
N LYS A 101 -18.05 -10.69 6.53
CA LYS A 101 -17.13 -11.80 6.89
C LYS A 101 -17.04 -12.91 5.83
N GLN A 102 -17.97 -12.92 4.90
CA GLN A 102 -17.96 -13.81 3.73
C GLN A 102 -18.28 -12.97 2.49
N ALA A 103 -17.54 -13.22 1.41
CA ALA A 103 -17.97 -12.75 0.11
C ALA A 103 -19.40 -13.28 -0.11
N ALA A 104 -20.34 -12.38 -0.38
CA ALA A 104 -21.69 -12.77 -0.69
C ALA A 104 -21.65 -13.78 -1.84
N SER A 105 -22.20 -14.96 -1.63
CA SER A 105 -22.28 -16.02 -2.65
C SER A 105 -23.21 -15.64 -3.80
N SER A 106 -23.92 -14.53 -3.68
CA SER A 106 -24.75 -13.90 -4.69
C SER A 106 -24.32 -12.44 -4.82
N GLN A 107 -24.19 -11.95 -6.04
CA GLN A 107 -24.05 -10.52 -6.26
C GLN A 107 -25.26 -9.80 -5.62
N PRO A 108 -25.04 -8.67 -4.95
CA PRO A 108 -26.16 -7.88 -4.49
C PRO A 108 -27.07 -7.56 -5.69
N GLU A 109 -28.36 -7.63 -5.49
CA GLU A 109 -29.36 -7.41 -6.54
C GLU A 109 -29.22 -6.00 -7.16
N THR A 110 -28.73 -5.06 -6.37
CA THR A 110 -28.37 -3.70 -6.81
C THR A 110 -27.08 -3.25 -6.11
N LEU A 111 -26.21 -2.59 -6.85
CA LEU A 111 -25.07 -1.90 -6.27
C LEU A 111 -25.55 -0.56 -5.65
N PRO A 112 -24.91 -0.08 -4.57
CA PRO A 112 -25.26 1.21 -3.98
C PRO A 112 -25.18 2.35 -5.01
N ASN A 113 -26.21 3.18 -5.06
CA ASN A 113 -26.33 4.32 -5.95
C ASN A 113 -26.26 3.97 -7.46
N THR A 114 -26.82 2.79 -7.82
CA THR A 114 -26.96 2.35 -9.21
C THR A 114 -28.43 2.12 -9.58
N GLU A 115 -29.35 2.67 -8.80
CA GLU A 115 -30.77 2.65 -9.11
C GLU A 115 -31.03 3.36 -10.44
N ALA A 116 -32.04 2.88 -11.16
CA ALA A 116 -32.47 3.52 -12.41
C ALA A 116 -32.86 4.98 -12.14
N ARG A 117 -32.35 5.87 -12.97
CA ARG A 117 -32.76 7.29 -12.94
C ARG A 117 -34.15 7.48 -13.52
N ALA A 118 -34.74 8.62 -13.22
CA ALA A 118 -36.03 8.96 -13.76
C ALA A 118 -35.97 9.15 -15.29
N ASP A 119 -37.10 8.98 -15.95
CA ASP A 119 -37.21 9.18 -17.40
C ASP A 119 -36.75 10.60 -17.79
N GLY A 120 -35.79 10.65 -18.71
CA GLY A 120 -35.23 11.91 -19.22
C GLY A 120 -34.02 12.42 -18.47
N GLU A 121 -33.60 11.77 -17.39
CA GLU A 121 -32.32 12.06 -16.76
C GLU A 121 -31.14 11.33 -17.47
N PRO A 122 -29.93 11.92 -17.49
CA PRO A 122 -28.75 11.30 -18.07
C PRO A 122 -28.45 9.92 -17.44
N THR A 123 -28.01 8.98 -18.26
CA THR A 123 -27.59 7.68 -17.76
C THR A 123 -26.35 7.82 -16.87
N ARG A 124 -26.37 7.24 -15.67
CA ARG A 124 -25.17 7.23 -14.81
C ARG A 124 -24.30 6.04 -15.13
N ILE A 125 -23.02 6.31 -15.42
CA ILE A 125 -21.96 5.31 -15.56
C ILE A 125 -21.14 5.33 -14.26
N VAL A 126 -21.08 4.21 -13.54
CA VAL A 126 -20.28 4.10 -12.31
C VAL A 126 -19.04 3.27 -12.59
N LEU A 127 -17.87 3.87 -12.39
CA LEU A 127 -16.57 3.27 -12.65
C LEU A 127 -15.81 3.05 -11.33
N TYR A 128 -15.57 1.79 -10.99
CA TYR A 128 -14.62 1.41 -9.94
C TYR A 128 -13.25 1.22 -10.58
N ALA A 129 -12.33 2.13 -10.33
CA ALA A 129 -11.04 2.16 -11.00
C ALA A 129 -9.88 2.34 -10.01
N ASP A 130 -8.76 1.72 -10.33
CA ASP A 130 -7.49 1.85 -9.61
C ASP A 130 -6.45 2.44 -10.56
N PHE A 131 -5.80 3.53 -10.15
CA PHE A 131 -4.83 4.24 -10.98
C PHE A 131 -3.56 3.43 -11.32
N ASN A 132 -3.32 2.32 -10.64
CA ASN A 132 -2.20 1.42 -10.95
C ASN A 132 -2.65 0.18 -11.76
N CYS A 133 -3.90 0.15 -12.19
CA CYS A 133 -4.48 -0.96 -12.94
C CYS A 133 -4.35 -0.73 -14.44
N VAL A 134 -3.55 -1.55 -15.13
CA VAL A 134 -3.35 -1.48 -16.58
C VAL A 134 -4.67 -1.60 -17.34
N HIS A 135 -5.60 -2.45 -16.90
CA HIS A 135 -6.90 -2.60 -17.58
C HIS A 135 -7.82 -1.39 -17.39
N CYS A 136 -7.68 -0.68 -16.25
CA CYS A 136 -8.40 0.58 -16.06
C CYS A 136 -7.84 1.66 -16.98
N ALA A 137 -6.51 1.72 -17.14
CA ALA A 137 -5.85 2.61 -18.08
C ALA A 137 -6.24 2.30 -19.54
N ASP A 138 -6.26 1.02 -19.94
CA ASP A 138 -6.71 0.59 -21.25
C ASP A 138 -8.18 0.99 -21.52
N PHE A 139 -9.06 0.81 -20.51
CA PHE A 139 -10.46 1.21 -20.61
C PHE A 139 -10.58 2.72 -20.81
N GLU A 140 -9.94 3.49 -19.94
CA GLU A 140 -9.97 4.96 -19.97
C GLU A 140 -9.47 5.48 -21.32
N THR A 141 -8.27 5.03 -21.74
CA THR A 141 -7.66 5.45 -23.01
C THR A 141 -8.53 5.11 -24.23
N SER A 142 -9.22 3.97 -24.19
CA SER A 142 -10.04 3.53 -25.32
C SER A 142 -11.41 4.19 -25.38
N ASN A 143 -11.92 4.71 -24.26
CA ASN A 143 -13.29 5.21 -24.17
C ASN A 143 -13.38 6.70 -23.80
N ALA A 144 -12.24 7.36 -23.48
CA ALA A 144 -12.25 8.76 -23.03
C ALA A 144 -13.02 9.70 -23.96
N ASP A 145 -12.74 9.64 -25.26
CA ASP A 145 -13.40 10.49 -26.28
C ASP A 145 -14.92 10.27 -26.31
N GLN A 146 -15.36 9.01 -26.19
CA GLN A 146 -16.78 8.68 -26.20
C GLN A 146 -17.47 9.10 -24.90
N ILE A 147 -16.80 8.92 -23.78
CA ILE A 147 -17.30 9.37 -22.47
C ILE A 147 -17.42 10.90 -22.45
N GLU A 148 -16.41 11.61 -22.93
CA GLU A 148 -16.44 13.07 -23.01
C GLU A 148 -17.58 13.55 -23.90
N GLN A 149 -17.80 12.90 -25.04
CA GLN A 149 -18.93 13.22 -25.94
C GLN A 149 -20.29 13.05 -25.23
N TRP A 150 -20.50 11.96 -24.49
CA TRP A 150 -21.74 11.75 -23.74
C TRP A 150 -21.93 12.78 -22.61
N LEU A 151 -20.85 13.15 -21.93
CA LEU A 151 -20.88 14.22 -20.93
C LEU A 151 -21.24 15.59 -21.56
N GLU A 152 -20.66 15.93 -22.70
CA GLU A 152 -20.94 17.19 -23.41
C GLU A 152 -22.38 17.27 -23.95
N GLN A 153 -22.90 16.14 -24.40
CA GLN A 153 -24.30 16.05 -24.90
C GLN A 153 -25.32 15.92 -23.77
N GLY A 154 -24.88 15.73 -22.53
CA GLY A 154 -25.75 15.48 -21.39
C GLY A 154 -26.50 14.15 -21.46
N GLU A 155 -26.00 13.19 -22.21
CA GLU A 155 -26.57 11.84 -22.35
C GLU A 155 -26.18 10.93 -21.17
N ALA A 156 -25.00 11.15 -20.59
CA ALA A 156 -24.54 10.41 -19.43
C ALA A 156 -23.86 11.31 -18.39
N THR A 157 -23.82 10.82 -17.16
CA THR A 157 -22.92 11.26 -16.11
C THR A 157 -21.94 10.15 -15.79
N VAL A 158 -20.74 10.47 -15.28
CA VAL A 158 -19.71 9.49 -14.96
C VAL A 158 -19.30 9.66 -13.51
N GLU A 159 -19.52 8.63 -12.71
CA GLU A 159 -19.12 8.60 -11.31
C GLU A 159 -17.85 7.73 -11.15
N TYR A 160 -16.75 8.34 -10.78
CA TYR A 160 -15.51 7.63 -10.43
C TYR A 160 -15.53 7.27 -8.95
N ARG A 161 -15.41 5.99 -8.66
CA ARG A 161 -15.16 5.41 -7.33
C ARG A 161 -13.75 4.84 -7.32
N MET A 162 -12.79 5.67 -6.96
CA MET A 162 -11.39 5.24 -6.95
C MET A 162 -11.16 4.25 -5.81
N VAL A 163 -10.56 3.12 -6.18
CA VAL A 163 -10.17 2.05 -5.27
C VAL A 163 -8.64 1.90 -5.25
N ASP A 164 -8.11 1.27 -4.22
CA ASP A 164 -6.67 1.13 -4.01
C ASP A 164 -6.22 -0.33 -3.88
N TYR A 165 -6.88 -1.23 -4.61
CA TYR A 165 -6.61 -2.68 -4.58
C TYR A 165 -5.16 -3.05 -4.87
N LEU A 166 -4.46 -2.25 -5.67
CA LEU A 166 -3.08 -2.48 -6.07
C LEU A 166 -2.08 -1.69 -5.23
N SER A 167 -2.51 -1.03 -4.17
CA SER A 167 -1.61 -0.42 -3.20
C SER A 167 -0.77 -1.46 -2.50
N ALA A 168 0.55 -1.28 -2.52
CA ALA A 168 1.48 -2.17 -1.87
C ALA A 168 2.77 -1.42 -1.48
N PRO A 169 3.52 -1.89 -0.46
CA PRO A 169 4.76 -1.25 -0.05
C PRO A 169 5.80 -1.13 -1.17
N ASN A 170 5.85 -2.10 -2.08
CA ASN A 170 6.80 -2.11 -3.21
C ASN A 170 6.50 -1.05 -4.28
N ASN A 171 5.26 -0.54 -4.36
CA ASN A 171 4.88 0.60 -5.21
C ASN A 171 4.59 1.87 -4.39
N GLN A 172 5.02 1.90 -3.13
CA GLN A 172 4.84 3.03 -2.22
C GLN A 172 3.37 3.45 -2.08
N ASN A 173 2.44 2.49 -2.11
CA ASN A 173 1.00 2.69 -2.05
C ASN A 173 0.51 3.70 -3.12
N TYR A 174 0.97 3.50 -4.37
CA TYR A 174 0.69 4.43 -5.47
C TYR A 174 -0.80 4.66 -5.67
N SER A 175 -1.61 3.59 -5.72
CA SER A 175 -3.06 3.70 -5.95
C SER A 175 -3.75 4.59 -4.92
N ALA A 176 -3.47 4.37 -3.63
CA ALA A 176 -4.03 5.18 -2.54
C ALA A 176 -3.61 6.65 -2.64
N ARG A 177 -2.33 6.92 -2.95
CA ARG A 177 -1.83 8.30 -3.10
C ARG A 177 -2.42 9.00 -4.32
N ALA A 178 -2.54 8.30 -5.45
CA ALA A 178 -3.13 8.83 -6.67
C ALA A 178 -4.63 9.13 -6.48
N ALA A 179 -5.37 8.20 -5.86
CA ALA A 179 -6.76 8.43 -5.49
C ALA A 179 -6.92 9.65 -4.59
N ASN A 180 -6.10 9.76 -3.55
CA ASN A 180 -6.13 10.91 -2.64
C ASN A 180 -5.84 12.24 -3.36
N ALA A 181 -4.89 12.25 -4.30
CA ALA A 181 -4.60 13.42 -5.12
C ALA A 181 -5.79 13.80 -6.01
N ALA A 182 -6.47 12.82 -6.61
CA ALA A 182 -7.67 13.06 -7.41
C ALA A 182 -8.80 13.69 -6.58
N TYR A 183 -9.02 13.21 -5.34
CA TYR A 183 -9.99 13.83 -4.42
C TYR A 183 -9.62 15.27 -4.06
N CYS A 184 -8.33 15.56 -3.82
CA CYS A 184 -7.87 16.94 -3.58
C CYS A 184 -8.13 17.86 -4.78
N VAL A 185 -7.93 17.36 -6.01
CA VAL A 185 -8.23 18.14 -7.22
C VAL A 185 -9.71 18.37 -7.36
N ALA A 186 -10.55 17.36 -7.13
CA ALA A 186 -12.01 17.52 -7.17
C ALA A 186 -12.52 18.59 -6.20
N ASP A 187 -11.92 18.66 -5.00
CA ASP A 187 -12.28 19.60 -3.96
C ASP A 187 -11.82 21.04 -4.27
N GLN A 188 -10.58 21.21 -4.74
CA GLN A 188 -9.94 22.52 -4.88
C GLN A 188 -10.05 23.12 -6.29
N LYS A 189 -10.19 22.27 -7.30
CA LYS A 189 -10.27 22.64 -8.72
C LYS A 189 -11.16 21.67 -9.49
N PRO A 190 -12.48 21.66 -9.22
CA PRO A 190 -13.41 20.72 -9.81
C PRO A 190 -13.35 20.68 -11.33
N GLU A 191 -13.11 21.82 -11.97
CA GLU A 191 -13.00 21.94 -13.43
C GLU A 191 -11.77 21.21 -14.03
N ALA A 192 -10.76 20.91 -13.21
CA ALA A 192 -9.57 20.18 -13.64
C ALA A 192 -9.66 18.67 -13.36
N TYR A 193 -10.70 18.21 -12.66
CA TYR A 193 -10.77 16.84 -12.16
C TYR A 193 -10.73 15.79 -13.28
N ASN A 194 -11.56 15.95 -14.33
CA ASN A 194 -11.61 15.02 -15.45
C ASN A 194 -10.26 14.87 -16.14
N GLY A 195 -9.65 16.01 -16.52
CA GLY A 195 -8.32 15.99 -17.16
C GLY A 195 -7.21 15.41 -16.25
N PHE A 196 -7.33 15.60 -14.94
CA PHE A 196 -6.38 15.02 -13.98
C PHE A 196 -6.52 13.50 -13.87
N VAL A 197 -7.77 12.99 -13.82
CA VAL A 197 -8.04 11.54 -13.82
C VAL A 197 -7.49 10.90 -15.09
N SER A 198 -7.80 11.44 -16.26
CA SER A 198 -7.30 10.94 -17.54
C SER A 198 -5.77 10.96 -17.62
N ALA A 199 -5.12 12.00 -17.09
CA ALA A 199 -3.66 12.10 -17.06
C ALA A 199 -3.00 11.07 -16.14
N LEU A 200 -3.69 10.61 -15.09
CA LEU A 200 -3.18 9.57 -14.19
C LEU A 200 -3.28 8.16 -14.80
N PHE A 201 -4.14 7.98 -15.81
CA PHE A 201 -4.27 6.71 -16.56
C PHE A 201 -3.44 6.68 -17.85
N ALA A 202 -2.81 7.79 -18.26
CA ALA A 202 -2.05 7.93 -19.53
C ALA A 202 -0.64 7.26 -19.51
#